data_82750275169fd15a5c9a0567affab829
#
_entry.id   82750275169fd15a5c9a0567affab829
#
_cell.length_a   1.000
_cell.length_b   1.000
_cell.length_c   1.000
_cell.angle_alpha   90.00
_cell.angle_beta   90.00
_cell.angle_gamma   90.00
#
_symmetry.space_group_name_H-M   'P 1'
#
loop_
_entity.id
_entity.type
_entity.pdbx_description
1 polymer ?
#
loop_
_entity_poly.entity_id
_entity_poly.type
_entity_poly.pdbx_seq_one_letter_code
_entity_poly.pdbx_strand_id
1 'polypeptide(L)'
;IDSAMSIAVDGRWGAGKTFFVKQVKMVLDAFNDHICSDYTQYAPRIKAAVESKMIDIEPQVSIYYDAWINDNDEDPILSLIYATLQSVSSDFKFEHAPQCVSIAASIAEALSGRNYTSIIDAAKSDDPLAQLREKKDMHAQIEAFLDSLLCEQGNRLIIFVDELDRCKPTFAVR
;
A
#
# COMPACT_ATOMS: atom_id res chain seq x y z
N ILE A 1 0.72 11.82 14.92
CA ILE A 1 0.12 10.75 14.10
C ILE A 1 -1.18 10.38 14.77
N ASP A 2 -2.31 10.71 14.13
CA ASP A 2 -3.61 10.19 14.54
C ASP A 2 -3.54 8.66 14.50
N SER A 3 -4.16 8.02 15.50
CA SER A 3 -4.09 6.58 15.71
C SER A 3 -4.48 5.80 14.44
N ALA A 4 -3.69 4.81 14.07
CA ALA A 4 -4.05 3.87 13.02
C ALA A 4 -5.38 3.17 13.39
N MET A 5 -6.29 3.03 12.42
CA MET A 5 -7.58 2.39 12.61
C MET A 5 -7.71 1.21 11.65
N SER A 6 -8.20 0.09 12.17
CA SER A 6 -8.54 -1.09 11.35
C SER A 6 -10.06 -1.25 11.29
N ILE A 7 -10.58 -1.50 10.09
CA ILE A 7 -12.01 -1.73 9.85
C ILE A 7 -12.16 -3.10 9.19
N ALA A 8 -12.94 -3.99 9.79
CA ALA A 8 -13.28 -5.27 9.20
C ALA A 8 -14.60 -5.17 8.43
N VAL A 9 -14.59 -5.62 7.16
CA VAL A 9 -15.79 -5.77 6.34
C VAL A 9 -16.16 -7.24 6.35
N ASP A 10 -17.18 -7.60 7.15
CA ASP A 10 -17.69 -8.96 7.26
C ASP A 10 -18.88 -9.21 6.35
N GLY A 11 -19.06 -10.47 5.94
CA GLY A 11 -20.18 -10.92 5.13
C GLY A 11 -19.96 -12.33 4.58
N ARG A 12 -21.05 -13.00 4.25
CA ARG A 12 -21.02 -14.36 3.68
C ARG A 12 -20.20 -14.38 2.38
N TRP A 13 -19.67 -15.53 2.05
CA TRP A 13 -19.01 -15.75 0.76
C TRP A 13 -20.00 -15.41 -0.38
N GLY A 14 -19.53 -14.70 -1.40
CA GLY A 14 -20.37 -14.23 -2.51
C GLY A 14 -21.23 -12.99 -2.20
N ALA A 15 -21.15 -12.39 -1.00
CA ALA A 15 -21.92 -11.17 -0.64
C ALA A 15 -21.45 -9.89 -1.35
N GLY A 16 -20.36 -9.95 -2.12
CA GLY A 16 -19.84 -8.80 -2.86
C GLY A 16 -18.85 -7.93 -2.08
N LYS A 17 -18.18 -8.45 -1.03
CA LYS A 17 -17.19 -7.71 -0.24
C LYS A 17 -16.12 -7.07 -1.11
N THR A 18 -15.47 -7.84 -1.97
CA THR A 18 -14.46 -7.37 -2.94
C THR A 18 -15.00 -6.26 -3.85
N PHE A 19 -16.23 -6.43 -4.35
CA PHE A 19 -16.87 -5.39 -5.17
C PHE A 19 -17.06 -4.11 -4.38
N PHE A 20 -17.57 -4.20 -3.15
CA PHE A 20 -17.77 -3.04 -2.26
C PHE A 20 -16.44 -2.32 -1.99
N VAL A 21 -15.40 -3.04 -1.62
CA VAL A 21 -14.06 -2.49 -1.36
C VAL A 21 -13.51 -1.77 -2.59
N LYS A 22 -13.62 -2.38 -3.78
CA LYS A 22 -13.17 -1.74 -5.04
C LYS A 22 -13.99 -0.49 -5.38
N GLN A 23 -15.29 -0.46 -5.05
CA GLN A 23 -16.11 0.74 -5.21
C GLN A 23 -15.66 1.86 -4.25
N VAL A 24 -15.36 1.54 -2.99
CA VAL A 24 -14.84 2.52 -2.03
C VAL A 24 -13.51 3.07 -2.51
N LYS A 25 -12.58 2.19 -2.93
CA LYS A 25 -11.29 2.62 -3.52
C LYS A 25 -11.51 3.57 -4.70
N MET A 26 -12.38 3.22 -5.64
CA MET A 26 -12.69 4.06 -6.80
C MET A 26 -13.20 5.45 -6.40
N VAL A 27 -14.01 5.53 -5.35
CA VAL A 27 -14.49 6.82 -4.82
C VAL A 27 -13.32 7.62 -4.25
N LEU A 28 -12.45 7.02 -3.44
CA LEU A 28 -11.29 7.69 -2.85
C LEU A 28 -10.33 8.18 -3.95
N ASP A 29 -10.05 7.33 -4.93
CA ASP A 29 -9.19 7.68 -6.08
C ASP A 29 -9.75 8.86 -6.86
N ALA A 30 -11.09 8.97 -7.00
CA ALA A 30 -11.72 10.10 -7.69
C ALA A 30 -11.48 11.45 -7.00
N PHE A 31 -11.26 11.46 -5.69
CA PHE A 31 -10.96 12.67 -4.91
C PHE A 31 -9.46 12.99 -4.81
N ASN A 32 -8.61 12.14 -5.37
CA ASN A 32 -7.17 12.39 -5.41
C ASN A 32 -6.73 12.72 -6.84
N ASP A 33 -6.42 13.98 -7.11
CA ASP A 33 -6.06 14.47 -8.45
C ASP A 33 -4.65 13.99 -8.91
N HIS A 34 -3.87 13.38 -8.00
CA HIS A 34 -2.55 12.80 -8.31
C HIS A 34 -2.66 11.38 -8.87
N ILE A 35 -3.81 10.72 -8.71
CA ILE A 35 -4.04 9.37 -9.21
C ILE A 35 -4.41 9.41 -10.70
N CYS A 36 -3.79 8.52 -11.47
CA CYS A 36 -4.04 8.30 -12.89
C CYS A 36 -4.52 6.86 -13.11
N SER A 37 -5.71 6.53 -12.63
CA SER A 37 -6.31 5.22 -12.81
C SER A 37 -7.24 5.17 -14.02
N ASP A 38 -7.60 3.96 -14.47
CA ASP A 38 -8.58 3.75 -15.54
C ASP A 38 -9.95 4.39 -15.25
N TYR A 39 -10.21 4.72 -13.99
CA TYR A 39 -11.45 5.34 -13.52
C TYR A 39 -11.42 6.88 -13.52
N THR A 40 -10.27 7.49 -13.81
CA THR A 40 -10.11 8.96 -13.78
C THR A 40 -11.12 9.68 -14.67
N GLN A 41 -11.52 9.08 -15.80
CA GLN A 41 -12.56 9.64 -16.68
C GLN A 41 -13.93 9.75 -16.00
N TYR A 42 -14.21 8.98 -14.97
CA TYR A 42 -15.46 8.98 -14.22
C TYR A 42 -15.41 9.87 -12.97
N ALA A 43 -14.23 10.38 -12.59
CA ALA A 43 -14.04 11.17 -11.38
C ALA A 43 -15.00 12.36 -11.27
N PRO A 44 -15.29 13.16 -12.31
CA PRO A 44 -16.24 14.28 -12.20
C PRO A 44 -17.65 13.84 -11.81
N ARG A 45 -18.11 12.69 -12.33
CA ARG A 45 -19.43 12.14 -12.00
C ARG A 45 -19.48 11.59 -10.57
N ILE A 46 -18.39 10.96 -10.13
CA ILE A 46 -18.26 10.40 -8.78
C ILE A 46 -18.24 11.55 -7.77
N LYS A 47 -17.40 12.58 -7.99
CA LYS A 47 -17.33 13.78 -7.14
C LYS A 47 -18.72 14.42 -6.99
N ALA A 48 -19.41 14.72 -8.09
CA ALA A 48 -20.74 15.30 -8.06
C ALA A 48 -21.77 14.45 -7.29
N ALA A 49 -21.71 13.12 -7.42
CA ALA A 49 -22.62 12.23 -6.71
C ALA A 49 -22.37 12.21 -5.19
N VAL A 50 -21.11 12.29 -4.76
CA VAL A 50 -20.73 12.33 -3.34
C VAL A 50 -21.03 13.68 -2.73
N GLU A 51 -20.66 14.77 -3.40
CA GLU A 51 -20.91 16.15 -2.97
C GLU A 51 -22.42 16.43 -2.80
N SER A 52 -23.27 15.84 -3.66
CA SER A 52 -24.72 15.97 -3.53
C SER A 52 -25.26 15.40 -2.20
N LYS A 53 -24.48 14.57 -1.51
CA LYS A 53 -24.78 13.98 -0.19
C LYS A 53 -24.15 14.74 0.97
N MET A 54 -23.54 15.90 0.71
CA MET A 54 -22.81 16.70 1.71
C MET A 54 -21.70 15.92 2.42
N ILE A 55 -21.06 14.99 1.71
CA ILE A 55 -19.90 14.25 2.21
C ILE A 55 -18.65 14.96 1.66
N ASP A 56 -17.77 15.39 2.56
CA ASP A 56 -16.48 15.96 2.24
C ASP A 56 -15.42 14.84 2.34
N ILE A 57 -14.64 14.64 1.28
CA ILE A 57 -13.58 13.64 1.20
C ILE A 57 -12.28 14.37 0.84
N GLU A 58 -11.35 14.39 1.79
CA GLU A 58 -9.99 14.87 1.53
C GLU A 58 -9.23 13.87 0.66
N PRO A 59 -8.19 14.31 -0.09
CA PRO A 59 -7.36 13.42 -0.88
C PRO A 59 -6.72 12.32 -0.02
N GLN A 60 -6.87 11.07 -0.43
CA GLN A 60 -6.34 9.88 0.26
C GLN A 60 -5.46 9.08 -0.71
N VAL A 61 -4.41 8.45 -0.17
CA VAL A 61 -3.68 7.40 -0.90
C VAL A 61 -4.36 6.08 -0.63
N SER A 62 -4.92 5.43 -1.65
CA SER A 62 -5.65 4.18 -1.51
C SER A 62 -4.96 3.04 -2.24
N ILE A 63 -4.63 1.96 -1.53
CA ILE A 63 -3.93 0.78 -2.04
C ILE A 63 -4.84 -0.44 -1.89
N TYR A 64 -4.95 -1.24 -2.96
CA TYR A 64 -5.62 -2.53 -2.90
C TYR A 64 -4.58 -3.65 -2.90
N TYR A 65 -4.66 -4.52 -1.89
CA TYR A 65 -3.76 -5.64 -1.70
C TYR A 65 -4.56 -6.94 -1.65
N ASP A 66 -4.34 -7.80 -2.63
CA ASP A 66 -4.89 -9.15 -2.66
C ASP A 66 -3.91 -10.08 -1.92
N ALA A 67 -4.26 -10.44 -0.70
CA ALA A 67 -3.39 -11.23 0.16
C ALA A 67 -3.21 -12.66 -0.37
N TRP A 68 -4.22 -13.23 -1.04
CA TRP A 68 -4.15 -14.60 -1.55
C TRP A 68 -3.21 -14.76 -2.73
N ILE A 69 -3.12 -13.76 -3.62
CA ILE A 69 -2.17 -13.78 -4.73
C ILE A 69 -0.73 -13.77 -4.20
N ASN A 70 -0.51 -13.13 -3.06
CA ASN A 70 0.80 -12.92 -2.46
C ASN A 70 1.11 -13.89 -1.29
N ASP A 71 0.30 -14.93 -1.05
CA ASP A 71 0.43 -15.81 0.11
C ASP A 71 1.65 -16.75 0.07
N ASN A 72 2.37 -16.78 -1.06
CA ASN A 72 3.63 -17.50 -1.23
C ASN A 72 4.86 -16.66 -0.87
N ASP A 73 4.70 -15.36 -0.64
CA ASP A 73 5.80 -14.50 -0.21
C ASP A 73 6.23 -14.86 1.22
N GLU A 74 7.53 -14.86 1.47
CA GLU A 74 8.08 -15.23 2.77
C GLU A 74 7.73 -14.21 3.86
N ASP A 75 7.63 -12.92 3.49
CA ASP A 75 7.33 -11.82 4.39
C ASP A 75 6.13 -11.01 3.91
N PRO A 76 4.97 -11.10 4.61
CA PRO A 76 3.75 -10.38 4.24
C PRO A 76 3.89 -8.85 4.25
N ILE A 77 4.75 -8.31 5.14
CA ILE A 77 4.95 -6.87 5.25
C ILE A 77 5.73 -6.36 4.04
N LEU A 78 6.79 -7.06 3.65
CA LEU A 78 7.56 -6.71 2.45
C LEU A 78 6.70 -6.84 1.18
N SER A 79 5.88 -7.87 1.11
CA SER A 79 4.92 -8.06 0.00
C SER A 79 3.93 -6.89 -0.09
N LEU A 80 3.38 -6.46 1.03
CA LEU A 80 2.48 -5.30 1.09
C LEU A 80 3.18 -4.01 0.66
N ILE A 81 4.41 -3.79 1.12
CA ILE A 81 5.22 -2.62 0.74
C ILE A 81 5.49 -2.65 -0.77
N TYR A 82 5.88 -3.79 -1.31
CA TYR A 82 6.11 -3.94 -2.75
C TYR A 82 4.84 -3.66 -3.56
N ALA A 83 3.69 -4.17 -3.14
CA ALA A 83 2.41 -3.88 -3.76
C ALA A 83 2.07 -2.38 -3.69
N THR A 84 2.37 -1.73 -2.56
CA THR A 84 2.22 -0.28 -2.39
C THR A 84 3.09 0.49 -3.37
N LEU A 85 4.37 0.12 -3.48
CA LEU A 85 5.31 0.73 -4.43
C LEU A 85 4.85 0.57 -5.88
N GLN A 86 4.39 -0.62 -6.25
CA GLN A 86 3.86 -0.87 -7.59
C GLN A 86 2.62 -0.03 -7.87
N SER A 87 1.65 0.01 -6.96
CA SER A 87 0.44 0.81 -7.10
C SER A 87 0.77 2.30 -7.22
N VAL A 88 1.67 2.80 -6.40
CA VAL A 88 2.13 4.19 -6.48
C VAL A 88 2.82 4.45 -7.82
N SER A 89 3.68 3.57 -8.29
CA SER A 89 4.39 3.76 -9.57
C SER A 89 3.50 3.67 -10.80
N SER A 90 2.40 2.90 -10.76
CA SER A 90 1.46 2.75 -11.86
C SER A 90 0.38 3.82 -11.90
N ASP A 91 -0.11 4.22 -10.73
CA ASP A 91 -1.36 4.99 -10.59
C ASP A 91 -1.12 6.47 -10.29
N PHE A 92 0.10 6.88 -9.92
CA PHE A 92 0.41 8.25 -9.54
C PHE A 92 1.21 9.02 -10.60
N LYS A 93 0.90 10.31 -10.74
CA LYS A 93 1.66 11.22 -11.62
C LYS A 93 2.93 11.68 -10.90
N PHE A 94 4.05 11.07 -11.22
CA PHE A 94 5.34 11.35 -10.61
C PHE A 94 5.98 12.71 -10.99
N GLU A 95 5.38 13.50 -11.85
CA GLU A 95 5.91 14.81 -12.22
C GLU A 95 6.10 15.75 -11.02
N HIS A 96 5.46 15.43 -9.88
CA HIS A 96 5.46 16.26 -8.67
C HIS A 96 6.01 15.54 -7.42
N ALA A 97 6.53 14.33 -7.55
CA ALA A 97 6.99 13.52 -6.40
C ALA A 97 8.41 12.93 -6.56
N PRO A 98 9.45 13.73 -6.85
CA PRO A 98 10.80 13.19 -7.13
C PRO A 98 11.43 12.47 -5.92
N GLN A 99 11.10 12.87 -4.69
CA GLN A 99 11.64 12.24 -3.48
C GLN A 99 11.00 10.89 -3.23
N CYS A 100 9.69 10.79 -3.33
CA CYS A 100 8.96 9.52 -3.20
C CYS A 100 9.45 8.48 -4.21
N VAL A 101 9.65 8.88 -5.47
CA VAL A 101 10.21 8.00 -6.52
C VAL A 101 11.61 7.53 -6.18
N SER A 102 12.47 8.42 -5.70
CA SER A 102 13.85 8.07 -5.34
C SER A 102 13.92 7.04 -4.21
N ILE A 103 13.12 7.25 -3.16
CA ILE A 103 13.04 6.33 -2.02
C ILE A 103 12.39 5.00 -2.45
N ALA A 104 11.31 5.06 -3.25
CA ALA A 104 10.66 3.88 -3.80
C ALA A 104 11.63 3.03 -4.65
N ALA A 105 12.43 3.67 -5.50
CA ALA A 105 13.44 2.99 -6.30
C ALA A 105 14.50 2.32 -5.43
N SER A 106 14.96 2.97 -4.36
CA SER A 106 15.92 2.40 -3.41
C SER A 106 15.36 1.17 -2.70
N ILE A 107 14.11 1.22 -2.26
CA ILE A 107 13.43 0.07 -1.63
C ILE A 107 13.23 -1.05 -2.66
N ALA A 108 12.76 -0.74 -3.87
CA ALA A 108 12.57 -1.72 -4.94
C ALA A 108 13.89 -2.38 -5.34
N GLU A 109 14.99 -1.65 -5.38
CA GLU A 109 16.34 -2.18 -5.65
C GLU A 109 16.80 -3.09 -4.50
N ALA A 110 16.57 -2.71 -3.25
CA ALA A 110 16.85 -3.54 -2.09
C ALA A 110 16.03 -4.84 -2.10
N LEU A 111 14.77 -4.80 -2.59
CA LEU A 111 13.88 -5.96 -2.68
C LEU A 111 14.11 -6.79 -3.96
N SER A 112 14.67 -6.24 -5.04
CA SER A 112 14.75 -6.89 -6.36
C SER A 112 15.92 -7.87 -6.57
N GLY A 113 16.56 -8.37 -5.50
CA GLY A 113 17.41 -9.55 -5.58
C GLY A 113 18.91 -9.32 -5.76
N ARG A 114 19.41 -8.09 -5.92
CA ARG A 114 20.86 -7.82 -5.80
C ARG A 114 21.28 -7.65 -4.34
N ASN A 115 20.39 -7.14 -3.49
CA ASN A 115 20.62 -6.99 -2.06
C ASN A 115 19.73 -7.93 -1.21
N TYR A 116 18.78 -8.64 -1.84
CA TYR A 116 17.94 -9.64 -1.15
C TYR A 116 18.80 -10.79 -0.61
N THR A 117 19.86 -11.16 -1.33
CA THR A 117 20.86 -12.11 -0.84
C THR A 117 21.61 -11.56 0.36
N SER A 118 21.91 -10.27 0.44
CA SER A 118 22.57 -9.67 1.62
C SER A 118 21.61 -9.60 2.81
N ILE A 119 20.34 -9.33 2.60
CA ILE A 119 19.31 -9.36 3.64
C ILE A 119 19.09 -10.79 4.13
N ILE A 120 19.02 -11.77 3.23
CA ILE A 120 18.91 -13.19 3.60
C ILE A 120 20.21 -13.69 4.24
N ASP A 121 21.37 -13.26 3.77
CA ASP A 121 22.68 -13.63 4.33
C ASP A 121 22.90 -12.97 5.70
N ALA A 122 22.46 -11.72 5.89
CA ALA A 122 22.45 -11.07 7.21
C ALA A 122 21.43 -11.74 8.16
N ALA A 123 20.27 -12.12 7.66
CA ALA A 123 19.28 -12.90 8.42
C ALA A 123 19.77 -14.30 8.79
N LYS A 124 20.72 -14.85 8.02
CA LYS A 124 21.44 -16.11 8.29
C LYS A 124 22.76 -15.89 9.02
N SER A 125 23.20 -14.65 9.21
CA SER A 125 24.41 -14.36 9.99
C SER A 125 24.17 -14.66 11.46
N ASP A 126 25.13 -15.28 12.12
CA ASP A 126 25.11 -15.54 13.57
C ASP A 126 25.32 -14.24 14.40
N ASP A 127 25.35 -13.06 13.74
CA ASP A 127 25.45 -11.77 14.42
C ASP A 127 24.07 -11.11 14.60
N PRO A 128 23.49 -11.17 15.82
CA PRO A 128 22.18 -10.57 16.12
C PRO A 128 22.15 -9.04 15.94
N LEU A 129 23.32 -8.37 16.06
CA LEU A 129 23.41 -6.93 15.91
C LEU A 129 23.37 -6.51 14.44
N ALA A 130 23.95 -7.29 13.52
CA ALA A 130 23.85 -7.05 12.09
C ALA A 130 22.39 -7.16 11.62
N GLN A 131 21.70 -8.22 12.02
CA GLN A 131 20.27 -8.42 11.73
C GLN A 131 19.39 -7.28 12.25
N LEU A 132 19.69 -6.81 13.46
CA LEU A 132 18.91 -5.72 14.07
C LEU A 132 19.14 -4.37 13.38
N ARG A 133 20.38 -4.09 12.93
CA ARG A 133 20.71 -2.86 12.19
C ARG A 133 19.98 -2.85 10.85
N GLU A 134 20.05 -3.92 10.09
CA GLU A 134 19.42 -4.02 8.78
C GLU A 134 17.89 -3.87 8.84
N LYS A 135 17.25 -4.51 9.85
CA LYS A 135 15.82 -4.30 10.09
C LYS A 135 15.48 -2.85 10.43
N LYS A 136 16.31 -2.16 11.21
CA LYS A 136 16.11 -0.75 11.57
C LYS A 136 16.31 0.17 10.36
N ASP A 137 17.30 -0.10 9.53
CA ASP A 137 17.57 0.70 8.34
C ASP A 137 16.43 0.54 7.31
N MET A 138 15.90 -0.66 7.13
CA MET A 138 14.73 -0.89 6.30
C MET A 138 13.47 -0.20 6.85
N HIS A 139 13.24 -0.29 8.16
CA HIS A 139 12.12 0.41 8.81
C HIS A 139 12.19 1.92 8.57
N ALA A 140 13.36 2.52 8.74
CA ALA A 140 13.56 3.94 8.51
C ALA A 140 13.31 4.34 7.04
N GLN A 141 13.72 3.50 6.08
CA GLN A 141 13.44 3.73 4.67
C GLN A 141 11.94 3.63 4.34
N ILE A 142 11.24 2.67 4.94
CA ILE A 142 9.79 2.52 4.79
C ILE A 142 9.06 3.72 5.38
N GLU A 143 9.42 4.15 6.58
CA GLU A 143 8.85 5.33 7.22
C GLU A 143 9.06 6.57 6.35
N ALA A 144 10.28 6.81 5.87
CA ALA A 144 10.59 7.94 5.00
C ALA A 144 9.80 7.90 3.68
N PHE A 145 9.60 6.70 3.10
CA PHE A 145 8.76 6.51 1.92
C PHE A 145 7.30 6.88 2.20
N LEU A 146 6.72 6.36 3.28
CA LEU A 146 5.33 6.62 3.64
C LEU A 146 5.11 8.10 3.98
N ASP A 147 6.03 8.73 4.69
CA ASP A 147 5.97 10.15 5.02
C ASP A 147 6.03 11.02 3.74
N SER A 148 6.95 10.71 2.82
CA SER A 148 7.04 11.40 1.54
C SER A 148 5.78 11.19 0.69
N LEU A 149 5.26 9.97 0.64
CA LEU A 149 4.04 9.62 -0.09
C LEU A 149 2.85 10.42 0.45
N LEU A 150 2.67 10.47 1.75
CA LEU A 150 1.56 11.19 2.37
C LEU A 150 1.71 12.71 2.24
N CYS A 151 2.93 13.23 2.36
CA CYS A 151 3.18 14.66 2.20
C CYS A 151 2.88 15.16 0.78
N GLU A 152 3.14 14.32 -0.23
CA GLU A 152 3.05 14.73 -1.64
C GLU A 152 1.72 14.33 -2.30
N GLN A 153 1.09 13.24 -1.85
CA GLN A 153 0.00 12.60 -2.59
C GLN A 153 -1.33 12.51 -1.84
N GLY A 154 -1.37 12.77 -0.53
CA GLY A 154 -2.63 12.74 0.19
C GLY A 154 -2.47 12.73 1.71
N ASN A 155 -3.56 12.95 2.42
CA ASN A 155 -3.54 13.15 3.87
C ASN A 155 -3.44 11.85 4.68
N ARG A 156 -3.87 10.72 4.09
CA ARG A 156 -3.90 9.41 4.76
C ARG A 156 -3.63 8.28 3.78
N LEU A 157 -3.03 7.21 4.28
CA LEU A 157 -2.89 5.94 3.57
C LEU A 157 -4.02 5.00 4.01
N ILE A 158 -4.78 4.51 3.03
CA ILE A 158 -5.84 3.52 3.21
C ILE A 158 -5.43 2.26 2.47
N ILE A 159 -5.23 1.17 3.19
CA ILE A 159 -4.89 -0.13 2.62
C ILE A 159 -6.11 -1.03 2.71
N PHE A 160 -6.57 -1.50 1.57
CA PHE A 160 -7.60 -2.52 1.46
C PHE A 160 -6.95 -3.89 1.33
N VAL A 161 -7.02 -4.70 2.39
CA VAL A 161 -6.54 -6.09 2.37
C VAL A 161 -7.71 -7.01 2.09
N ASP A 162 -7.67 -7.72 0.95
CA ASP A 162 -8.74 -8.65 0.55
C ASP A 162 -8.23 -10.10 0.52
N GLU A 163 -9.15 -11.06 0.56
CA GLU A 163 -8.91 -12.51 0.47
C GLU A 163 -7.97 -13.07 1.56
N LEU A 164 -7.86 -12.38 2.71
CA LEU A 164 -6.99 -12.80 3.81
C LEU A 164 -7.40 -14.17 4.40
N ASP A 165 -8.68 -14.50 4.35
CA ASP A 165 -9.26 -15.75 4.81
C ASP A 165 -8.86 -16.97 3.96
N ARG A 166 -8.31 -16.76 2.77
CA ARG A 166 -7.80 -17.81 1.88
C ARG A 166 -6.30 -18.07 2.04
N CYS A 167 -5.60 -17.18 2.73
CA CYS A 167 -4.17 -17.29 2.91
C CYS A 167 -3.79 -18.43 3.85
N LYS A 168 -2.56 -18.91 3.72
CA LYS A 168 -1.97 -19.83 4.70
C LYS A 168 -2.01 -19.21 6.10
N PRO A 169 -2.34 -19.95 7.15
CA PRO A 169 -2.39 -19.40 8.52
C PRO A 169 -1.08 -18.72 8.94
N THR A 170 0.07 -19.24 8.49
CA THR A 170 1.39 -18.67 8.75
C THR A 170 1.61 -17.30 8.10
N PHE A 171 0.90 -17.00 7.02
CA PHE A 171 0.93 -15.70 6.34
C PHE A 171 -0.06 -14.72 6.99
N ALA A 172 -1.28 -15.18 7.27
CA ALA A 172 -2.36 -14.33 7.75
C ALA A 172 -2.15 -13.80 9.19
N VAL A 173 -1.25 -14.43 9.99
CA VAL A 173 -1.04 -14.12 11.43
C VAL A 173 0.28 -13.39 11.69
N ARG A 174 1.09 -13.13 10.67
CA ARG A 174 2.32 -12.35 10.79
C ARG A 174 2.05 -10.86 10.65
#